data_53bbe452ca832de8faf9af12d12875c2
#
_entry.id   53bbe452ca832de8faf9af12d12875c2
#
_cell.length_a   1.000
_cell.length_b   1.000
_cell.length_c   1.000
_cell.angle_alpha   90.00
_cell.angle_beta   90.00
_cell.angle_gamma   90.00
#
_symmetry.space_group_name_H-M   'P 1'
#
loop_
_entity.id
_entity.type
_entity.pdbx_description
1 polymer ?
#
loop_
_entity_poly.entity_id
_entity_poly.type
_entity_poly.pdbx_seq_one_letter_code
_entity_poly.pdbx_strand_id
1 'polypeptide(L)'
;GLTNLVMDANIELSAMVEKSQIPNLDILCSGLLPPNPSEILHTRGFKRTLGRALDEYDRVIFDSPPVGVVTDAQILGQQVDGGILVVSAGTTTRFMLAKAVRLLHGVKVNLLGGLLNNFSVGTEGYGQYYYTYYAQDESDETPSSVGG
;
A
#
# COMPACT_ATOMS: atom_id res chain seq x y z
N GLY A 1 -18.55 -5.33 4.66
CA GLY A 1 -17.31 -4.65 4.31
C GLY A 1 -17.34 -3.16 4.63
N LEU A 2 -16.38 -2.42 4.12
CA LEU A 2 -16.21 -0.96 4.38
C LEU A 2 -17.48 -0.16 4.14
N THR A 3 -18.14 -0.37 3.00
CA THR A 3 -19.37 0.35 2.64
C THR A 3 -20.45 0.21 3.71
N ASN A 4 -20.62 -0.98 4.29
CA ASN A 4 -21.60 -1.21 5.35
C ASN A 4 -21.28 -0.40 6.61
N LEU A 5 -20.00 -0.39 7.04
CA LEU A 5 -19.54 0.38 8.20
C LEU A 5 -19.69 1.89 8.01
N VAL A 6 -19.48 2.37 6.79
CA VAL A 6 -19.64 3.80 6.45
C VAL A 6 -21.10 4.21 6.51
N MET A 7 -22.02 3.36 6.02
CA MET A 7 -23.45 3.64 5.94
C MET A 7 -24.16 3.47 7.27
N ASP A 8 -23.75 2.51 8.10
CA ASP A 8 -24.37 2.23 9.40
C ASP A 8 -23.34 2.33 10.54
N ALA A 9 -23.61 3.27 11.45
CA ALA A 9 -22.75 3.54 12.60
C ALA A 9 -22.83 2.44 13.69
N ASN A 10 -23.90 1.65 13.68
CA ASN A 10 -24.14 0.63 14.71
C ASN A 10 -23.40 -0.68 14.41
N ILE A 11 -22.89 -0.85 13.21
CA ILE A 11 -22.11 -2.03 12.86
C ILE A 11 -20.71 -1.92 13.48
N GLU A 12 -20.31 -2.92 14.24
CA GLU A 12 -18.97 -3.01 14.82
C GLU A 12 -17.92 -3.34 13.74
N LEU A 13 -16.70 -2.79 13.87
CA LEU A 13 -15.60 -3.03 12.94
C LEU A 13 -15.26 -4.53 12.89
N SER A 14 -15.19 -5.17 14.05
CA SER A 14 -14.90 -6.60 14.21
C SER A 14 -15.89 -7.53 13.49
N ALA A 15 -17.11 -7.08 13.25
CA ALA A 15 -18.13 -7.87 12.52
C ALA A 15 -17.90 -7.89 11.00
N MET A 16 -17.08 -6.96 10.47
CA MET A 16 -16.84 -6.81 9.03
C MET A 16 -15.41 -7.15 8.62
N VAL A 17 -14.51 -7.27 9.58
CA VAL A 17 -13.11 -7.61 9.36
C VAL A 17 -12.94 -9.13 9.31
N GLU A 18 -12.18 -9.60 8.34
CA GLU A 18 -11.81 -11.00 8.16
C GLU A 18 -10.38 -11.26 8.65
N LYS A 19 -10.19 -12.28 9.48
CA LYS A 19 -8.86 -12.71 9.90
C LYS A 19 -8.15 -13.40 8.74
N SER A 20 -6.96 -12.94 8.38
CA SER A 20 -6.16 -13.61 7.36
C SER A 20 -5.37 -14.79 7.96
N GLN A 21 -4.75 -15.60 7.10
CA GLN A 21 -3.82 -16.67 7.53
C GLN A 21 -2.46 -16.11 7.99
N ILE A 22 -2.20 -14.83 7.73
CA ILE A 22 -0.96 -14.16 8.13
C ILE A 22 -1.18 -13.57 9.53
N PRO A 23 -0.31 -13.90 10.50
CA PRO A 23 -0.41 -13.34 11.85
C PRO A 23 -0.40 -11.81 11.83
N ASN A 24 -1.28 -11.20 12.63
CA ASN A 24 -1.43 -9.75 12.78
C ASN A 24 -1.85 -9.01 11.49
N LEU A 25 -2.44 -9.71 10.52
CA LEU A 25 -3.01 -9.11 9.33
C LEU A 25 -4.50 -9.45 9.25
N ASP A 26 -5.33 -8.42 9.36
CA ASP A 26 -6.76 -8.50 9.16
C ASP A 26 -7.16 -7.80 7.86
N ILE A 27 -8.25 -8.23 7.24
CA ILE A 27 -8.70 -7.72 5.94
C ILE A 27 -10.10 -7.16 6.06
N LEU A 28 -10.28 -5.93 5.63
CA LEU A 28 -11.60 -5.32 5.46
C LEU A 28 -11.86 -5.13 3.96
N CYS A 29 -12.74 -5.96 3.40
CA CYS A 29 -13.16 -5.83 2.01
C CYS A 29 -14.01 -4.58 1.79
N SER A 30 -14.07 -4.07 0.54
CA SER A 30 -14.87 -2.89 0.19
C SER A 30 -16.35 -3.06 0.49
N GLY A 31 -16.88 -4.26 0.34
CA GLY A 31 -18.32 -4.54 0.41
C GLY A 31 -19.03 -4.21 -0.91
N LEU A 32 -20.34 -3.97 -0.83
CA LEU A 32 -21.13 -3.61 -2.00
C LEU A 32 -20.71 -2.24 -2.53
N LEU A 33 -20.38 -2.18 -3.82
CA LEU A 33 -20.01 -0.92 -4.47
C LEU A 33 -21.23 -0.03 -4.63
N PRO A 34 -21.24 1.18 -4.06
CA PRO A 34 -22.30 2.15 -4.28
C PRO A 34 -22.20 2.74 -5.70
N PRO A 35 -23.24 3.45 -6.18
CA PRO A 35 -23.20 4.13 -7.47
C PRO A 35 -22.03 5.11 -7.63
N ASN A 36 -21.66 5.80 -6.56
CA ASN A 36 -20.57 6.78 -6.51
C ASN A 36 -19.52 6.40 -5.45
N PRO A 37 -18.61 5.45 -5.73
CA PRO A 37 -17.68 4.93 -4.73
C PRO A 37 -16.77 6.00 -4.11
N SER A 38 -16.25 6.92 -4.92
CA SER A 38 -15.35 7.98 -4.46
C SER A 38 -16.00 8.94 -3.46
N GLU A 39 -17.31 9.15 -3.54
CA GLU A 39 -18.04 10.04 -2.63
C GLU A 39 -18.04 9.52 -1.20
N ILE A 40 -18.05 8.20 -1.01
CA ILE A 40 -18.00 7.58 0.31
C ILE A 40 -16.77 8.03 1.10
N LEU A 41 -15.63 8.20 0.43
CA LEU A 41 -14.36 8.58 1.05
C LEU A 41 -14.38 10.00 1.65
N HIS A 42 -15.33 10.84 1.24
CA HIS A 42 -15.52 12.19 1.79
C HIS A 42 -16.51 12.24 2.96
N THR A 43 -17.23 11.16 3.23
CA THR A 43 -18.30 11.16 4.23
C THR A 43 -17.80 11.17 5.67
N ARG A 44 -18.65 11.65 6.58
CA ARG A 44 -18.40 11.50 8.03
C ARG A 44 -18.35 10.03 8.46
N GLY A 45 -19.12 9.17 7.77
CA GLY A 45 -19.11 7.73 8.01
C GLY A 45 -17.73 7.12 7.76
N PHE A 46 -17.07 7.48 6.66
CA PHE A 46 -15.72 7.01 6.37
C PHE A 46 -14.72 7.48 7.44
N LYS A 47 -14.74 8.75 7.80
CA LYS A 47 -13.85 9.30 8.84
C LYS A 47 -14.04 8.61 10.19
N ARG A 48 -15.29 8.32 10.57
CA ARG A 48 -15.62 7.57 11.79
C ARG A 48 -15.06 6.14 11.71
N THR A 49 -15.25 5.44 10.59
CA THR A 49 -14.75 4.08 10.40
C THR A 49 -13.23 4.04 10.44
N LEU A 50 -12.56 5.01 9.79
CA LEU A 50 -11.11 5.15 9.85
C LEU A 50 -10.62 5.40 11.29
N GLY A 51 -11.29 6.27 12.04
CA GLY A 51 -10.97 6.52 13.46
C GLY A 51 -11.02 5.24 14.29
N ARG A 52 -12.09 4.44 14.15
CA ARG A 52 -12.19 3.13 14.81
C ARG A 52 -11.06 2.17 14.43
N ALA A 53 -10.71 2.12 13.13
CA ALA A 53 -9.61 1.28 12.70
C ALA A 53 -8.25 1.72 13.29
N LEU A 54 -8.03 3.04 13.42
CA LEU A 54 -6.82 3.57 14.03
C LEU A 54 -6.76 3.37 15.57
N ASP A 55 -7.90 3.22 16.22
CA ASP A 55 -7.98 2.87 17.66
C ASP A 55 -7.67 1.38 17.92
N GLU A 56 -7.93 0.50 16.93
CA GLU A 56 -7.81 -0.95 17.08
C GLU A 56 -6.53 -1.54 16.45
N TYR A 57 -5.91 -0.85 15.48
CA TYR A 57 -4.78 -1.33 14.70
C TYR A 57 -3.59 -0.39 14.73
N ASP A 58 -2.38 -0.92 14.86
CA ASP A 58 -1.14 -0.15 14.80
C ASP A 58 -0.91 0.50 13.43
N ARG A 59 -1.44 -0.12 12.37
CA ARG A 59 -1.34 0.34 10.99
C ARG A 59 -2.59 0.01 10.20
N VAL A 60 -3.02 0.99 9.39
CA VAL A 60 -4.13 0.82 8.44
C VAL A 60 -3.56 1.07 7.03
N ILE A 61 -3.70 0.08 6.15
CA ILE A 61 -3.20 0.14 4.78
C ILE A 61 -4.40 0.16 3.83
N PHE A 62 -4.44 1.13 2.93
CA PHE A 62 -5.43 1.21 1.86
C PHE A 62 -4.85 0.70 0.56
N ASP A 63 -5.48 -0.32 -0.02
CA ASP A 63 -5.30 -0.68 -1.42
C ASP A 63 -6.28 0.13 -2.26
N SER A 64 -5.77 0.88 -3.21
CA SER A 64 -6.56 1.81 -4.02
C SER A 64 -6.49 1.48 -5.51
N PRO A 65 -7.53 1.82 -6.28
CA PRO A 65 -7.47 1.76 -7.74
C PRO A 65 -6.31 2.59 -8.31
N PRO A 66 -5.88 2.30 -9.56
CA PRO A 66 -4.75 2.99 -10.18
C PRO A 66 -4.93 4.51 -10.23
N VAL A 67 -3.87 5.23 -9.87
CA VAL A 67 -3.82 6.70 -9.93
C VAL A 67 -4.09 7.19 -11.36
N GLY A 68 -5.03 8.12 -11.51
CA GLY A 68 -5.37 8.72 -12.81
C GLY A 68 -6.44 7.99 -13.60
N VAL A 69 -6.97 6.87 -13.09
CA VAL A 69 -8.19 6.22 -13.58
C VAL A 69 -9.40 6.77 -12.82
N VAL A 70 -9.30 6.81 -11.50
CA VAL A 70 -10.29 7.39 -10.57
C VAL A 70 -9.62 8.30 -9.57
N THR A 71 -10.41 9.06 -8.80
CA THR A 71 -9.89 10.05 -7.83
C THR A 71 -9.61 9.47 -6.45
N ASP A 72 -9.94 8.21 -6.21
CA ASP A 72 -9.88 7.55 -4.89
C ASP A 72 -8.50 7.66 -4.24
N ALA A 73 -7.44 7.35 -4.99
CA ALA A 73 -6.07 7.45 -4.48
C ALA A 73 -5.68 8.88 -4.05
N GLN A 74 -6.22 9.91 -4.74
CA GLN A 74 -5.98 11.32 -4.41
C GLN A 74 -6.74 11.71 -3.15
N ILE A 75 -7.97 11.22 -2.98
CA ILE A 75 -8.81 11.48 -1.81
C ILE A 75 -8.24 10.78 -0.58
N LEU A 76 -7.89 9.51 -0.70
CA LEU A 76 -7.27 8.73 0.36
C LEU A 76 -5.92 9.31 0.76
N GLY A 77 -5.10 9.68 -0.23
CA GLY A 77 -3.77 10.23 -0.02
C GLY A 77 -3.75 11.51 0.81
N GLN A 78 -4.85 12.26 0.88
CA GLN A 78 -5.01 13.43 1.76
C GLN A 78 -5.39 13.06 3.20
N GLN A 79 -5.72 11.81 3.47
CA GLN A 79 -6.22 11.33 4.75
C GLN A 79 -5.27 10.34 5.43
N VAL A 80 -4.13 10.05 4.80
CA VAL A 80 -3.11 9.12 5.30
C VAL A 80 -1.79 9.82 5.56
N ASP A 81 -0.94 9.24 6.40
CA ASP A 81 0.38 9.78 6.75
C ASP A 81 1.36 9.72 5.59
N GLY A 82 1.18 8.77 4.67
CA GLY A 82 2.00 8.64 3.48
C GLY A 82 1.50 7.61 2.50
N GLY A 83 1.98 7.69 1.26
CA GLY A 83 1.64 6.78 0.17
C GLY A 83 2.87 6.11 -0.44
N ILE A 84 2.71 4.88 -0.87
CA ILE A 84 3.70 4.16 -1.68
C ILE A 84 3.11 3.98 -3.08
N LEU A 85 3.83 4.44 -4.09
CA LEU A 85 3.40 4.31 -5.48
C LEU A 85 3.90 2.97 -6.05
N VAL A 86 2.96 2.04 -6.26
CA VAL A 86 3.28 0.75 -6.87
C VAL A 86 3.32 0.87 -8.39
N VAL A 87 4.43 0.45 -8.98
CA VAL A 87 4.73 0.52 -10.43
C VAL A 87 4.88 -0.91 -10.95
N SER A 88 4.13 -1.26 -11.98
CA SER A 88 4.25 -2.58 -12.61
C SER A 88 5.31 -2.57 -13.71
N ALA A 89 6.35 -3.38 -13.56
CA ALA A 89 7.39 -3.52 -14.57
C ALA A 89 6.81 -4.02 -15.90
N GLY A 90 7.31 -3.48 -17.00
CA GLY A 90 6.85 -3.85 -18.35
C GLY A 90 5.48 -3.31 -18.76
N THR A 91 4.67 -2.79 -17.80
CA THR A 91 3.32 -2.26 -18.06
C THR A 91 3.24 -0.76 -17.83
N THR A 92 3.79 -0.26 -16.72
CA THR A 92 3.74 1.15 -16.39
C THR A 92 4.81 1.91 -17.16
N THR A 93 4.39 2.83 -18.04
CA THR A 93 5.32 3.67 -18.79
C THR A 93 5.86 4.82 -17.92
N ARG A 94 7.02 5.39 -18.33
CA ARG A 94 7.58 6.59 -17.66
C ARG A 94 6.60 7.76 -17.68
N PHE A 95 5.82 7.90 -18.75
CA PHE A 95 4.79 8.94 -18.85
C PHE A 95 3.67 8.74 -17.82
N MET A 96 3.15 7.50 -17.69
CA MET A 96 2.13 7.16 -16.69
C MET A 96 2.64 7.42 -15.27
N LEU A 97 3.86 7.00 -14.96
CA LEU A 97 4.50 7.25 -13.67
C LEU A 97 4.60 8.76 -13.38
N ALA A 98 5.15 9.52 -14.31
CA ALA A 98 5.30 10.96 -14.14
C ALA A 98 3.93 11.68 -13.98
N LYS A 99 2.90 11.22 -14.69
CA LYS A 99 1.52 11.72 -14.52
C LYS A 99 0.98 11.40 -13.13
N ALA A 100 1.13 10.15 -12.65
CA ALA A 100 0.67 9.74 -11.33
C ALA A 100 1.34 10.56 -10.21
N VAL A 101 2.66 10.71 -10.27
CA VAL A 101 3.42 11.54 -9.33
C VAL A 101 2.90 12.98 -9.31
N ARG A 102 2.70 13.60 -10.48
CA ARG A 102 2.16 14.97 -10.55
C ARG A 102 0.76 15.08 -9.94
N LEU A 103 -0.13 14.11 -10.19
CA LEU A 103 -1.48 14.10 -9.63
C LEU A 103 -1.45 14.03 -8.09
N LEU A 104 -0.62 13.14 -7.54
CA LEU A 104 -0.49 12.97 -6.09
C LEU A 104 0.16 14.19 -5.43
N HIS A 105 1.21 14.75 -6.03
CA HIS A 105 1.81 16.00 -5.57
C HIS A 105 0.84 17.18 -5.64
N GLY A 106 0.00 17.26 -6.68
CA GLY A 106 -1.01 18.32 -6.83
C GLY A 106 -2.00 18.37 -5.68
N VAL A 107 -2.27 17.24 -5.04
CA VAL A 107 -3.13 17.14 -3.86
C VAL A 107 -2.34 16.97 -2.55
N LYS A 108 -1.03 17.22 -2.58
CA LYS A 108 -0.10 17.21 -1.43
C LYS A 108 -0.02 15.87 -0.70
N VAL A 109 -0.12 14.77 -1.41
CA VAL A 109 0.14 13.44 -0.83
C VAL A 109 1.61 13.34 -0.44
N ASN A 110 1.89 12.89 0.78
CA ASN A 110 3.24 12.57 1.23
C ASN A 110 3.68 11.24 0.60
N LEU A 111 4.40 11.30 -0.54
CA LEU A 111 4.93 10.10 -1.18
C LEU A 111 6.19 9.62 -0.46
N LEU A 112 6.11 8.48 0.19
CA LEU A 112 7.21 7.83 0.90
C LEU A 112 8.22 7.20 -0.06
N GLY A 113 7.74 6.75 -1.25
CA GLY A 113 8.58 6.13 -2.27
C GLY A 113 7.79 5.39 -3.34
N GLY A 114 8.51 4.66 -4.17
CA GLY A 114 7.97 3.78 -5.20
C GLY A 114 8.38 2.34 -4.98
N LEU A 115 7.50 1.41 -5.36
CA LEU A 115 7.75 -0.03 -5.34
C LEU A 115 7.57 -0.57 -6.75
N LEU A 116 8.63 -1.21 -7.28
CA LEU A 116 8.56 -1.88 -8.58
C LEU A 116 8.05 -3.31 -8.38
N ASN A 117 6.86 -3.58 -8.89
CA ASN A 117 6.22 -4.90 -8.84
C ASN A 117 6.32 -5.60 -10.20
N ASN A 118 6.11 -6.93 -10.22
CA ASN A 118 6.15 -7.76 -11.43
C ASN A 118 7.49 -7.69 -12.18
N PHE A 119 8.58 -7.38 -11.47
CA PHE A 119 9.90 -7.38 -12.06
C PHE A 119 10.41 -8.82 -12.18
N SER A 120 10.60 -9.28 -13.43
CA SER A 120 11.26 -10.57 -13.69
C SER A 120 12.75 -10.32 -13.80
N VAL A 121 13.52 -10.89 -12.87
CA VAL A 121 14.98 -10.92 -12.98
C VAL A 121 15.31 -11.91 -14.09
N GLY A 122 15.37 -11.44 -15.34
CA GLY A 122 15.82 -12.25 -16.47
C GLY A 122 17.25 -12.73 -16.20
N THR A 123 17.55 -13.94 -16.65
CA THR A 123 18.84 -14.63 -16.48
C THR A 123 20.02 -13.91 -17.17
N GLU A 124 19.81 -12.77 -17.82
CA GLU A 124 20.83 -12.00 -18.52
C GLU A 124 21.10 -10.66 -17.81
N GLY A 125 22.13 -10.65 -16.99
CA GLY A 125 22.91 -9.45 -16.62
C GLY A 125 22.62 -8.75 -15.32
N TYR A 126 21.38 -8.62 -14.82
CA TYR A 126 21.11 -7.89 -13.57
C TYR A 126 21.05 -8.79 -12.32
N GLY A 127 20.66 -10.06 -12.44
CA GLY A 127 20.61 -11.01 -11.33
C GLY A 127 22.02 -11.32 -10.78
N GLN A 128 23.02 -11.32 -11.66
CA GLN A 128 24.42 -11.56 -11.27
C GLN A 128 25.01 -10.40 -10.48
N TYR A 129 24.58 -9.14 -10.75
CA TYR A 129 25.01 -7.96 -10.00
C TYR A 129 24.44 -7.93 -8.58
N TYR A 130 23.19 -8.31 -8.39
CA TYR A 130 22.56 -8.34 -7.06
C TYR A 130 23.12 -9.45 -6.19
N TYR A 131 23.31 -10.67 -6.74
CA TYR A 131 23.93 -11.77 -6.00
C TYR A 131 25.39 -11.49 -5.61
N THR A 132 26.14 -10.77 -6.44
CA THR A 132 27.54 -10.45 -6.15
C THR A 132 27.66 -9.41 -5.03
N TYR A 133 26.72 -8.45 -4.94
CA TYR A 133 26.77 -7.43 -3.88
C TYR A 133 26.35 -7.98 -2.51
N TYR A 134 25.32 -8.82 -2.44
CA TYR A 134 24.87 -9.38 -1.15
C TYR A 134 25.65 -10.60 -0.70
N ALA A 135 26.27 -11.37 -1.61
CA ALA A 135 27.15 -12.49 -1.26
C ALA A 135 28.51 -12.04 -0.74
N GLN A 136 28.94 -10.79 -0.99
CA GLN A 136 30.19 -10.25 -0.42
C GLN A 136 30.03 -9.79 1.04
N ASP A 137 28.85 -9.31 1.43
CA ASP A 137 28.61 -8.89 2.82
C ASP A 137 28.54 -10.09 3.81
N GLU A 138 28.17 -11.28 3.35
CA GLU A 138 28.15 -12.49 4.21
C GLU A 138 29.53 -13.15 4.39
N SER A 139 30.54 -12.81 3.59
CA SER A 139 31.87 -13.39 3.67
C SER A 139 32.84 -12.67 4.63
N ASP A 140 32.45 -11.46 5.09
CA ASP A 140 33.32 -10.67 6.00
C ASP A 140 33.00 -10.86 7.49
N GLU A 141 32.03 -11.68 7.87
CA GLU A 141 31.68 -11.99 9.26
C GLU A 141 32.20 -13.38 9.71
N THR A 142 33.43 -13.76 9.41
CA THR A 142 34.06 -14.85 10.13
C THR A 142 35.04 -14.32 11.18
N PRO A 143 34.75 -14.49 12.49
CA PRO A 143 35.71 -14.14 13.55
C PRO A 143 36.89 -15.10 13.49
N SER A 144 38.08 -14.56 13.31
CA SER A 144 39.34 -15.25 13.49
C SER A 144 39.42 -15.86 14.89
N SER A 145 39.30 -17.19 15.01
CA SER A 145 39.63 -17.90 16.23
C SER A 145 41.15 -17.91 16.38
N VAL A 146 41.62 -17.14 17.32
CA VAL A 146 42.98 -17.23 17.85
C VAL A 146 43.11 -18.53 18.61
N GLY A 147 43.91 -19.47 18.10
CA GLY A 147 44.42 -20.62 18.85
C GLY A 147 45.77 -20.24 19.42
N GLY A 148 45.85 -20.36 20.76
CA GLY A 148 47.11 -20.32 21.51
C GLY A 148 47.80 -21.69 21.53
#